data_0d2bf26181442efbc88ce9f0160055c9
#
_entry.id   0d2bf26181442efbc88ce9f0160055c9
#
_cell.length_a   1.000
_cell.length_b   1.000
_cell.length_c   1.000
_cell.angle_alpha   90.00
_cell.angle_beta   90.00
_cell.angle_gamma   90.00
#
_symmetry.space_group_name_H-M   'P 1'
#
loop_
_entity.id
_entity.type
_entity.pdbx_description
1 polymer ?
#
loop_
_entity_poly.entity_id
_entity_poly.type
_entity_poly.pdbx_seq_one_letter_code
_entity_poly.pdbx_strand_id
1 'polypeptide(L)'
;MGVGLQNCIFVIYCKPIVMKEVFAKRLKSARALNGLSQDQLVLRLNGLVSKNAISKYEKGAMMADSKVLVALAKALEVKTDYFFRPFSVEIANIEFRKKHKLRQRELKSIKERVSDCIERYLEVEQFLNIQSEFKNPIANHLIKNGEDVEEAVNALLKKWQWGINALPNVIELLEDKEIKVVELEASMEFDGFSGWADGKYPLVVINKNYPVERKRLTALHELGHLLLKFDASLGQRDIEKLCFRFAGAMLMPRETFKMELGAERSRIAVVELISIKETYGISLQAIMARAKDLGVITKHIYINFCKQIAHNRKEEGLGEYCGRERSERFTQLLYRAASEEIISMSKAANLANQKLAAFRKEFLAV
;
A
#
# COMPACT_ATOMS: atom_id res chain seq x y z
N MET A 1 39.88 -23.40 22.36
CA MET A 1 39.70 -23.72 20.93
C MET A 1 38.77 -22.67 20.36
N GLY A 2 39.33 -21.80 19.58
CA GLY A 2 38.60 -20.65 19.04
C GLY A 2 37.71 -21.07 17.87
N VAL A 3 36.48 -20.56 17.86
CA VAL A 3 35.61 -20.60 16.69
C VAL A 3 35.56 -19.18 16.14
N GLY A 4 36.20 -19.00 14.98
CA GLY A 4 36.34 -17.72 14.32
C GLY A 4 35.01 -17.19 13.82
N LEU A 5 34.71 -15.96 14.21
CA LEU A 5 33.74 -15.08 13.56
C LEU A 5 34.24 -14.74 12.15
N GLN A 6 33.75 -15.43 11.14
CA GLN A 6 33.89 -14.99 9.77
C GLN A 6 32.83 -13.90 9.52
N ASN A 7 33.23 -12.66 9.74
CA ASN A 7 32.57 -11.48 9.20
C ASN A 7 32.64 -11.55 7.67
N CYS A 8 31.60 -12.05 7.02
CA CYS A 8 31.40 -11.83 5.59
C CYS A 8 30.98 -10.39 5.35
N ILE A 9 31.95 -9.49 5.36
CA ILE A 9 31.82 -8.17 4.73
C ILE A 9 31.76 -8.46 3.23
N PHE A 10 30.55 -8.46 2.66
CA PHE A 10 30.35 -8.42 1.22
C PHE A 10 30.80 -7.02 0.73
N VAL A 11 32.10 -6.85 0.57
CA VAL A 11 32.66 -5.78 -0.25
C VAL A 11 32.45 -6.21 -1.70
N ILE A 12 31.26 -5.87 -2.22
CA ILE A 12 31.03 -5.96 -3.66
C ILE A 12 31.94 -4.91 -4.30
N TYR A 13 33.05 -5.32 -4.82
CA TYR A 13 33.80 -4.57 -5.83
C TYR A 13 32.91 -4.43 -7.06
N CYS A 14 32.01 -3.45 -7.06
CA CYS A 14 31.21 -3.09 -8.22
C CYS A 14 32.18 -2.64 -9.32
N LYS A 15 32.32 -3.46 -10.37
CA LYS A 15 33.01 -3.07 -11.60
C LYS A 15 32.40 -1.74 -12.07
N PRO A 16 33.20 -0.79 -12.60
CA PRO A 16 32.72 0.54 -13.04
C PRO A 16 31.52 0.52 -13.98
N ILE A 17 31.36 -0.56 -14.74
CA ILE A 17 30.24 -0.79 -15.67
C ILE A 17 28.92 -1.00 -14.89
N VAL A 18 28.93 -1.80 -13.83
CA VAL A 18 27.75 -2.05 -12.99
C VAL A 18 27.28 -0.77 -12.30
N MET A 19 28.21 0.05 -11.82
CA MET A 19 27.90 1.33 -11.17
C MET A 19 27.24 2.33 -12.13
N LYS A 20 27.66 2.38 -13.41
CA LYS A 20 27.02 3.22 -14.43
C LYS A 20 25.60 2.78 -14.74
N GLU A 21 25.36 1.49 -14.81
CA GLU A 21 24.01 0.93 -15.07
C GLU A 21 23.06 1.20 -13.89
N VAL A 22 23.53 1.03 -12.67
CA VAL A 22 22.75 1.34 -11.46
C VAL A 22 22.40 2.82 -11.43
N PHE A 23 23.38 3.71 -11.61
CA PHE A 23 23.15 5.14 -11.69
C PHE A 23 22.12 5.52 -12.76
N ALA A 24 22.27 4.99 -13.97
CA ALA A 24 21.37 5.28 -15.09
C ALA A 24 19.91 4.89 -14.78
N LYS A 25 19.72 3.69 -14.26
CA LYS A 25 18.39 3.19 -13.86
C LYS A 25 17.83 4.05 -12.71
N ARG A 26 18.62 4.32 -11.67
CA ARG A 26 18.21 5.14 -10.52
C ARG A 26 17.87 6.58 -10.89
N LEU A 27 18.62 7.21 -11.80
CA LEU A 27 18.29 8.53 -12.31
C LEU A 27 16.93 8.54 -13.03
N LYS A 28 16.69 7.54 -13.87
CA LYS A 28 15.41 7.38 -14.56
C LYS A 28 14.25 7.14 -13.58
N SER A 29 14.46 6.32 -12.55
CA SER A 29 13.50 6.08 -11.48
C SER A 29 13.25 7.35 -10.66
N ALA A 30 14.28 8.07 -10.22
CA ALA A 30 14.13 9.31 -9.46
C ALA A 30 13.34 10.38 -10.25
N ARG A 31 13.58 10.49 -11.55
CA ARG A 31 12.79 11.38 -12.42
C ARG A 31 11.34 10.91 -12.53
N ALA A 32 11.11 9.61 -12.66
CA ALA A 32 9.76 9.03 -12.72
C ALA A 32 9.02 9.17 -11.38
N LEU A 33 9.69 8.98 -10.23
CA LEU A 33 9.16 9.25 -8.88
C LEU A 33 8.51 10.63 -8.80
N ASN A 34 9.23 11.64 -9.31
CA ASN A 34 8.76 13.03 -9.35
C ASN A 34 7.80 13.33 -10.50
N GLY A 35 7.44 12.34 -11.31
CA GLY A 35 6.61 12.52 -12.48
C GLY A 35 7.17 13.55 -13.48
N LEU A 36 8.50 13.68 -13.65
CA LEU A 36 9.12 14.67 -14.53
C LEU A 36 9.45 14.11 -15.91
N SER A 37 9.30 14.94 -16.97
CA SER A 37 9.97 14.69 -18.27
C SER A 37 11.45 15.08 -18.19
N GLN A 38 12.26 14.65 -19.17
CA GLN A 38 13.66 15.10 -19.25
C GLN A 38 13.76 16.61 -19.41
N ASP A 39 12.87 17.24 -20.17
CA ASP A 39 12.83 18.69 -20.34
C ASP A 39 12.51 19.41 -19.03
N GLN A 40 11.57 18.91 -18.26
CA GLN A 40 11.24 19.47 -16.95
C GLN A 40 12.37 19.30 -15.95
N LEU A 41 13.14 18.20 -16.02
CA LEU A 41 14.34 18.03 -15.21
C LEU A 41 15.42 19.05 -15.58
N VAL A 42 15.64 19.30 -16.88
CA VAL A 42 16.57 20.35 -17.35
C VAL A 42 16.17 21.72 -16.80
N LEU A 43 14.88 22.05 -16.81
CA LEU A 43 14.38 23.31 -16.22
C LEU A 43 14.66 23.40 -14.71
N ARG A 44 14.41 22.31 -13.96
CA ARG A 44 14.74 22.28 -12.50
C ARG A 44 16.23 22.41 -12.21
N LEU A 45 17.08 22.01 -13.15
CA LEU A 45 18.53 22.13 -13.05
C LEU A 45 19.04 23.50 -13.53
N ASN A 46 18.14 24.46 -13.86
CA ASN A 46 18.49 25.79 -14.36
C ASN A 46 19.49 25.75 -15.54
N GLY A 47 19.35 24.78 -16.41
CA GLY A 47 20.20 24.62 -17.59
C GLY A 47 21.66 24.15 -17.31
N LEU A 48 21.93 23.68 -16.09
CA LEU A 48 23.28 23.16 -15.73
C LEU A 48 23.72 22.01 -16.65
N VAL A 49 22.77 21.22 -17.15
CA VAL A 49 22.99 20.15 -18.12
C VAL A 49 21.93 20.18 -19.23
N SER A 50 22.32 19.75 -20.43
CA SER A 50 21.40 19.65 -21.56
C SER A 50 20.53 18.41 -21.47
N LYS A 51 19.41 18.40 -22.22
CA LYS A 51 18.55 17.20 -22.38
C LYS A 51 19.34 15.99 -22.91
N ASN A 52 20.28 16.25 -23.85
CA ASN A 52 21.13 15.19 -24.37
C ASN A 52 22.03 14.59 -23.30
N ALA A 53 22.56 15.39 -22.35
CA ALA A 53 23.33 14.89 -21.23
C ALA A 53 22.46 14.02 -20.32
N ILE A 54 21.25 14.46 -19.94
CA ILE A 54 20.30 13.66 -19.17
C ILE A 54 20.02 12.33 -19.88
N SER A 55 19.76 12.36 -21.20
CA SER A 55 19.52 11.13 -21.98
C SER A 55 20.71 10.17 -21.95
N LYS A 56 21.95 10.69 -22.08
CA LYS A 56 23.19 9.89 -21.98
C LYS A 56 23.37 9.29 -20.57
N TYR A 57 23.06 10.05 -19.51
CA TYR A 57 23.08 9.57 -18.14
C TYR A 57 22.06 8.42 -17.93
N GLU A 58 20.82 8.59 -18.38
CA GLU A 58 19.76 7.57 -18.22
C GLU A 58 19.99 6.31 -19.08
N LYS A 59 20.84 6.40 -20.12
CA LYS A 59 21.27 5.26 -20.95
C LYS A 59 22.56 4.59 -20.43
N GLY A 60 23.18 5.12 -19.39
CA GLY A 60 24.46 4.62 -18.88
C GLY A 60 25.66 4.92 -19.78
N ALA A 61 25.50 5.78 -20.81
CA ALA A 61 26.59 6.17 -21.70
C ALA A 61 27.61 7.10 -21.02
N MET A 62 27.12 7.88 -20.02
CA MET A 62 27.94 8.81 -19.23
C MET A 62 27.58 8.74 -17.75
N MET A 63 28.53 9.08 -16.88
CA MET A 63 28.31 9.37 -15.47
C MET A 63 28.24 10.88 -15.25
N ALA A 64 27.41 11.32 -14.30
CA ALA A 64 27.43 12.68 -13.81
C ALA A 64 28.68 12.91 -12.93
N ASP A 65 29.29 14.07 -13.06
CA ASP A 65 30.29 14.51 -12.09
C ASP A 65 29.67 14.87 -10.73
N SER A 66 30.50 15.10 -9.72
CA SER A 66 30.02 15.37 -8.35
C SER A 66 29.12 16.60 -8.28
N LYS A 67 29.38 17.65 -9.05
CA LYS A 67 28.60 18.89 -9.07
C LYS A 67 27.21 18.63 -9.66
N VAL A 68 27.14 17.93 -10.80
CA VAL A 68 25.89 17.55 -11.45
C VAL A 68 25.12 16.55 -10.59
N LEU A 69 25.80 15.58 -9.95
CA LEU A 69 25.18 14.60 -9.06
C LEU A 69 24.44 15.26 -7.90
N VAL A 70 25.08 16.23 -7.24
CA VAL A 70 24.44 16.99 -6.13
C VAL A 70 23.28 17.82 -6.65
N ALA A 71 23.39 18.44 -7.83
CA ALA A 71 22.30 19.19 -8.44
C ALA A 71 21.10 18.28 -8.81
N LEU A 72 21.37 17.10 -9.36
CA LEU A 72 20.35 16.08 -9.65
C LEU A 72 19.64 15.61 -8.38
N ALA A 73 20.39 15.33 -7.32
CA ALA A 73 19.84 14.94 -6.02
C ALA A 73 18.87 15.99 -5.48
N LYS A 74 19.27 17.26 -5.52
CA LYS A 74 18.43 18.39 -5.09
C LYS A 74 17.19 18.58 -5.98
N ALA A 75 17.36 18.54 -7.31
CA ALA A 75 16.26 18.73 -8.26
C ALA A 75 15.24 17.59 -8.24
N LEU A 76 15.66 16.38 -7.87
CA LEU A 76 14.84 15.17 -7.78
C LEU A 76 14.43 14.83 -6.34
N GLU A 77 14.76 15.67 -5.37
CA GLU A 77 14.40 15.51 -3.96
C GLU A 77 14.79 14.13 -3.39
N VAL A 78 15.94 13.61 -3.84
CA VAL A 78 16.54 12.37 -3.34
C VAL A 78 17.93 12.64 -2.77
N LYS A 79 18.44 11.73 -1.95
CA LYS A 79 19.83 11.81 -1.49
C LYS A 79 20.80 11.33 -2.56
N THR A 80 22.05 11.77 -2.52
CA THR A 80 23.07 11.38 -3.51
C THR A 80 23.34 9.88 -3.53
N ASP A 81 23.29 9.20 -2.38
CA ASP A 81 23.45 7.75 -2.25
C ASP A 81 22.33 6.94 -2.92
N TYR A 82 21.14 7.52 -3.10
CA TYR A 82 20.04 6.91 -3.85
C TYR A 82 20.47 6.44 -5.25
N PHE A 83 21.31 7.23 -5.92
CA PHE A 83 21.75 6.92 -7.29
C PHE A 83 22.66 5.69 -7.39
N PHE A 84 23.21 5.24 -6.28
CA PHE A 84 24.16 4.12 -6.23
C PHE A 84 23.59 2.89 -5.51
N ARG A 85 22.39 3.00 -4.96
CA ARG A 85 21.70 1.88 -4.30
C ARG A 85 21.26 0.87 -5.35
N PRO A 86 21.66 -0.42 -5.24
CA PRO A 86 21.24 -1.45 -6.19
C PRO A 86 19.69 -1.59 -6.18
N PHE A 87 19.12 -2.01 -7.30
CA PHE A 87 17.72 -2.42 -7.33
C PHE A 87 17.62 -3.79 -6.69
N SER A 88 16.71 -3.93 -5.74
CA SER A 88 16.52 -5.17 -4.99
C SER A 88 15.11 -5.75 -5.14
N VAL A 89 14.18 -5.04 -5.78
CA VAL A 89 12.77 -5.43 -5.82
C VAL A 89 12.15 -5.21 -7.20
N GLU A 90 11.49 -6.24 -7.72
CA GLU A 90 10.62 -6.16 -8.89
C GLU A 90 9.17 -6.31 -8.46
N ILE A 91 8.32 -5.29 -8.74
CA ILE A 91 6.89 -5.38 -8.47
C ILE A 91 6.19 -5.97 -9.69
N ALA A 92 5.75 -7.22 -9.56
CA ALA A 92 5.01 -7.97 -10.55
C ALA A 92 3.51 -8.05 -10.21
N ASN A 93 2.70 -8.45 -11.19
CA ASN A 93 1.26 -8.71 -11.05
C ASN A 93 0.48 -7.54 -10.42
N ILE A 94 0.82 -6.32 -10.81
CA ILE A 94 0.06 -5.15 -10.40
C ILE A 94 -1.27 -5.16 -11.17
N GLU A 95 -2.33 -5.53 -10.51
CA GLU A 95 -3.66 -5.28 -11.00
C GLU A 95 -4.02 -3.81 -10.76
N PHE A 96 -3.44 -2.93 -11.58
CA PHE A 96 -3.97 -1.57 -11.63
C PHE A 96 -5.41 -1.68 -12.09
N ARG A 97 -6.36 -1.43 -11.19
CA ARG A 97 -7.71 -1.12 -11.65
C ARG A 97 -7.58 -0.06 -12.72
N LYS A 98 -7.99 -0.41 -13.92
CA LYS A 98 -8.20 0.53 -15.02
C LYS A 98 -9.37 1.47 -14.64
N LYS A 99 -9.19 2.27 -13.61
CA LYS A 99 -9.92 3.53 -13.57
C LYS A 99 -9.32 4.35 -14.71
N HIS A 100 -10.09 4.47 -15.77
CA HIS A 100 -9.74 5.09 -17.06
C HIS A 100 -9.25 6.55 -16.99
N LYS A 101 -8.92 7.07 -15.81
CA LYS A 101 -8.62 8.49 -15.57
C LYS A 101 -7.16 8.78 -15.23
N LEU A 102 -6.40 7.83 -14.66
CA LEU A 102 -5.00 8.09 -14.31
C LEU A 102 -4.13 8.12 -15.57
N ARG A 103 -3.33 9.18 -15.72
CA ARG A 103 -2.36 9.30 -16.79
C ARG A 103 -1.25 8.28 -16.62
N GLN A 104 -0.75 7.70 -17.72
CA GLN A 104 0.35 6.71 -17.72
C GLN A 104 1.58 7.19 -16.91
N ARG A 105 1.84 8.48 -16.94
CA ARG A 105 2.94 9.09 -16.19
C ARG A 105 2.73 9.04 -14.68
N GLU A 106 1.51 9.26 -14.22
CA GLU A 106 1.13 9.18 -12.81
C GLU A 106 1.20 7.74 -12.29
N LEU A 107 0.67 6.79 -13.06
CA LEU A 107 0.79 5.36 -12.76
C LEU A 107 2.25 4.93 -12.62
N LYS A 108 3.12 5.42 -13.52
CA LYS A 108 4.55 5.14 -13.45
C LYS A 108 5.18 5.74 -12.19
N SER A 109 4.84 6.98 -11.84
CA SER A 109 5.31 7.63 -10.62
C SER A 109 4.88 6.85 -9.38
N ILE A 110 3.61 6.44 -9.29
CA ILE A 110 3.09 5.62 -8.19
C ILE A 110 3.89 4.32 -8.07
N LYS A 111 4.08 3.60 -9.20
CA LYS A 111 4.84 2.34 -9.22
C LYS A 111 6.27 2.51 -8.67
N GLU A 112 7.00 3.52 -9.14
CA GLU A 112 8.37 3.79 -8.69
C GLU A 112 8.40 4.16 -7.20
N ARG A 113 7.44 4.96 -6.72
CA ARG A 113 7.32 5.30 -5.29
C ARG A 113 7.08 4.08 -4.42
N VAL A 114 6.22 3.17 -4.87
CA VAL A 114 5.96 1.90 -4.16
C VAL A 114 7.21 1.03 -4.16
N SER A 115 7.89 0.88 -5.30
CA SER A 115 9.14 0.13 -5.38
C SER A 115 10.18 0.66 -4.39
N ASP A 116 10.39 1.99 -4.33
CA ASP A 116 11.33 2.59 -3.37
C ASP A 116 10.91 2.35 -1.90
N CYS A 117 9.61 2.43 -1.59
CA CYS A 117 9.11 2.14 -0.23
C CYS A 117 9.38 0.67 0.16
N ILE A 118 9.06 -0.27 -0.73
CA ILE A 118 9.24 -1.70 -0.46
C ILE A 118 10.73 -2.07 -0.38
N GLU A 119 11.58 -1.53 -1.26
CA GLU A 119 13.04 -1.73 -1.17
C GLU A 119 13.59 -1.32 0.21
N ARG A 120 13.19 -0.15 0.70
CA ARG A 120 13.60 0.33 2.03
C ARG A 120 13.06 -0.55 3.16
N TYR A 121 11.82 -1.00 3.02
CA TYR A 121 11.18 -1.88 3.98
C TYR A 121 11.92 -3.21 4.09
N LEU A 122 12.16 -3.88 2.97
CA LEU A 122 12.85 -5.17 2.93
C LEU A 122 14.32 -5.04 3.37
N GLU A 123 14.97 -3.91 3.09
CA GLU A 123 16.33 -3.63 3.58
C GLU A 123 16.38 -3.57 5.12
N VAL A 124 15.38 -2.94 5.76
CA VAL A 124 15.28 -2.93 7.24
C VAL A 124 15.04 -4.33 7.79
N GLU A 125 14.13 -5.10 7.18
CA GLU A 125 13.89 -6.49 7.58
C GLU A 125 15.15 -7.35 7.45
N GLN A 126 15.92 -7.15 6.40
CA GLN A 126 17.20 -7.86 6.19
C GLN A 126 18.21 -7.52 7.29
N PHE A 127 18.36 -6.26 7.69
CA PHE A 127 19.23 -5.87 8.81
C PHE A 127 18.81 -6.51 10.12
N LEU A 128 17.52 -6.67 10.34
CA LEU A 128 16.94 -7.31 11.53
C LEU A 128 16.88 -8.85 11.43
N ASN A 129 17.36 -9.44 10.33
CA ASN A 129 17.24 -10.88 10.03
C ASN A 129 15.80 -11.40 10.08
N ILE A 130 14.83 -10.56 9.74
CA ILE A 130 13.41 -10.96 9.68
C ILE A 130 13.18 -11.67 8.36
N GLN A 131 12.73 -12.93 8.45
CA GLN A 131 12.32 -13.72 7.29
C GLN A 131 10.79 -13.66 7.17
N SER A 132 10.32 -12.87 6.20
CA SER A 132 8.89 -12.74 5.93
C SER A 132 8.47 -13.84 4.96
N GLU A 133 7.55 -14.72 5.36
CA GLU A 133 6.95 -15.75 4.51
C GLU A 133 5.43 -15.64 4.59
N PHE A 134 4.81 -15.34 3.46
CA PHE A 134 3.36 -15.27 3.36
C PHE A 134 2.78 -16.55 2.78
N LYS A 135 1.78 -17.12 3.47
CA LYS A 135 1.01 -18.28 2.98
C LYS A 135 -0.47 -17.90 2.94
N ASN A 136 -1.07 -17.94 1.75
CA ASN A 136 -2.50 -17.67 1.61
C ASN A 136 -3.33 -18.74 2.34
N PRO A 137 -4.05 -18.38 3.43
CA PRO A 137 -4.77 -19.37 4.23
C PRO A 137 -6.02 -19.92 3.53
N ILE A 138 -6.52 -19.22 2.51
CA ILE A 138 -7.75 -19.60 1.78
C ILE A 138 -7.50 -19.95 0.31
N ALA A 139 -6.26 -20.31 -0.06
CA ALA A 139 -5.87 -20.61 -1.45
C ALA A 139 -6.72 -21.71 -2.13
N ASN A 140 -7.32 -22.59 -1.35
CA ASN A 140 -8.16 -23.70 -1.86
C ASN A 140 -9.63 -23.33 -2.07
N HIS A 141 -10.07 -22.12 -1.68
CA HIS A 141 -11.45 -21.67 -1.85
C HIS A 141 -11.62 -21.11 -3.26
N LEU A 142 -12.41 -21.80 -4.10
CA LEU A 142 -12.79 -21.33 -5.42
C LEU A 142 -14.05 -20.46 -5.31
N ILE A 143 -13.97 -19.23 -5.78
CA ILE A 143 -15.05 -18.24 -5.69
C ILE A 143 -15.82 -18.22 -7.01
N LYS A 144 -17.09 -18.58 -6.98
CA LYS A 144 -18.03 -18.52 -8.10
C LYS A 144 -19.13 -17.47 -7.90
N ASN A 145 -19.45 -17.19 -6.65
CA ASN A 145 -20.58 -16.33 -6.28
C ASN A 145 -20.36 -15.67 -4.92
N GLY A 146 -21.35 -14.91 -4.46
CA GLY A 146 -21.22 -14.19 -3.19
C GLY A 146 -21.28 -15.08 -1.94
N GLU A 147 -21.87 -16.27 -2.01
CA GLU A 147 -21.90 -17.19 -0.87
C GLU A 147 -20.51 -17.78 -0.62
N ASP A 148 -19.80 -18.17 -1.68
CA ASP A 148 -18.41 -18.64 -1.58
C ASP A 148 -17.50 -17.59 -0.92
N VAL A 149 -17.79 -16.28 -1.14
CA VAL A 149 -17.06 -15.17 -0.48
C VAL A 149 -17.32 -15.15 1.02
N GLU A 150 -18.59 -15.34 1.45
CA GLU A 150 -18.92 -15.38 2.89
C GLU A 150 -18.23 -16.56 3.59
N GLU A 151 -18.21 -17.72 2.95
CA GLU A 151 -17.51 -18.90 3.47
C GLU A 151 -15.99 -18.68 3.55
N ALA A 152 -15.40 -18.10 2.52
CA ALA A 152 -13.98 -17.75 2.49
C ALA A 152 -13.60 -16.74 3.59
N VAL A 153 -14.44 -15.73 3.83
CA VAL A 153 -14.25 -14.76 4.91
C VAL A 153 -14.32 -15.44 6.27
N ASN A 154 -15.33 -16.27 6.52
CA ASN A 154 -15.44 -16.99 7.79
C ASN A 154 -14.24 -17.89 8.04
N ALA A 155 -13.76 -18.61 7.00
CA ALA A 155 -12.55 -19.43 7.09
C ALA A 155 -11.31 -18.57 7.39
N LEU A 156 -11.19 -17.41 6.75
CA LEU A 156 -10.06 -16.49 6.94
C LEU A 156 -10.03 -15.91 8.36
N LEU A 157 -11.15 -15.36 8.82
CA LEU A 157 -11.28 -14.79 10.17
C LEU A 157 -10.93 -15.82 11.25
N LYS A 158 -11.39 -17.08 11.07
CA LYS A 158 -11.05 -18.18 11.97
C LYS A 158 -9.56 -18.51 11.94
N LYS A 159 -8.94 -18.64 10.76
CA LYS A 159 -7.52 -18.98 10.60
C LYS A 159 -6.60 -17.87 11.10
N TRP A 160 -6.98 -16.61 10.91
CA TRP A 160 -6.22 -15.46 11.40
C TRP A 160 -6.55 -15.08 12.85
N GLN A 161 -7.58 -15.70 13.44
CA GLN A 161 -8.03 -15.44 14.81
C GLN A 161 -8.45 -13.98 15.03
N TRP A 162 -9.04 -13.35 14.02
CA TRP A 162 -9.49 -11.95 14.11
C TRP A 162 -10.86 -11.81 14.79
N GLY A 163 -11.61 -12.92 14.95
CA GLY A 163 -12.95 -12.88 15.51
C GLY A 163 -13.99 -12.28 14.56
N ILE A 164 -15.15 -11.93 15.11
CA ILE A 164 -16.29 -11.37 14.36
C ILE A 164 -16.63 -9.93 14.79
N ASN A 165 -15.92 -9.38 15.75
CA ASN A 165 -16.11 -8.02 16.26
C ASN A 165 -15.48 -6.96 15.33
N ALA A 166 -15.68 -5.67 15.64
CA ALA A 166 -15.06 -4.58 14.92
C ALA A 166 -13.53 -4.73 14.91
N LEU A 167 -12.93 -4.69 13.72
CA LEU A 167 -11.48 -4.74 13.56
C LEU A 167 -10.85 -3.41 14.05
N PRO A 168 -9.84 -3.43 14.91
CA PRO A 168 -9.30 -2.19 15.48
C PRO A 168 -8.53 -1.36 14.43
N ASN A 169 -7.52 -1.94 13.79
CA ASN A 169 -6.68 -1.31 12.77
C ASN A 169 -6.43 -2.34 11.66
N VAL A 170 -7.11 -2.16 10.52
CA VAL A 170 -7.01 -3.12 9.39
C VAL A 170 -5.60 -3.14 8.81
N ILE A 171 -4.95 -1.98 8.68
CA ILE A 171 -3.60 -1.89 8.10
C ILE A 171 -2.60 -2.65 8.97
N GLU A 172 -2.62 -2.45 10.28
CA GLU A 172 -1.75 -3.15 11.22
C GLU A 172 -2.01 -4.67 11.20
N LEU A 173 -3.29 -5.07 11.21
CA LEU A 173 -3.66 -6.49 11.10
C LEU A 173 -3.15 -7.15 9.81
N LEU A 174 -3.12 -6.43 8.69
CA LEU A 174 -2.54 -6.93 7.44
C LEU A 174 -1.01 -7.07 7.55
N GLU A 175 -0.34 -6.09 8.15
CA GLU A 175 1.11 -6.12 8.37
C GLU A 175 1.52 -7.27 9.31
N ASP A 176 0.72 -7.58 10.31
CA ASP A 176 0.91 -8.74 11.20
C ASP A 176 0.81 -10.09 10.46
N LYS A 177 0.12 -10.11 9.33
CA LYS A 177 0.05 -11.28 8.44
C LYS A 177 1.06 -11.19 7.28
N GLU A 178 2.13 -10.43 7.43
CA GLU A 178 3.23 -10.27 6.47
C GLU A 178 2.82 -9.67 5.12
N ILE A 179 1.69 -8.96 5.06
CA ILE A 179 1.26 -8.19 3.89
C ILE A 179 1.83 -6.78 4.03
N LYS A 180 2.66 -6.35 3.10
CA LYS A 180 3.27 -5.02 3.14
C LYS A 180 2.22 -3.98 2.74
N VAL A 181 1.96 -3.00 3.60
CA VAL A 181 1.02 -1.92 3.29
C VAL A 181 1.78 -0.63 3.03
N VAL A 182 1.49 0.00 1.89
CA VAL A 182 2.09 1.27 1.48
C VAL A 182 1.01 2.34 1.36
N GLU A 183 1.07 3.35 2.21
CA GLU A 183 0.21 4.52 2.12
C GLU A 183 0.90 5.62 1.28
N LEU A 184 0.27 6.02 0.19
CA LEU A 184 0.78 7.06 -0.70
C LEU A 184 -0.17 8.25 -0.79
N GLU A 185 0.40 9.45 -0.79
CA GLU A 185 -0.34 10.64 -1.22
C GLU A 185 -0.46 10.63 -2.74
N ALA A 186 -1.67 10.53 -3.24
CA ALA A 186 -1.99 10.49 -4.65
C ALA A 186 -3.26 11.30 -4.95
N SER A 187 -3.58 11.49 -6.24
CA SER A 187 -4.82 12.14 -6.65
C SER A 187 -6.05 11.36 -6.15
N MET A 188 -7.19 12.03 -6.04
CA MET A 188 -8.46 11.39 -5.63
C MET A 188 -9.01 10.41 -6.69
N GLU A 189 -8.35 10.30 -7.84
CA GLU A 189 -8.66 9.30 -8.87
C GLU A 189 -7.99 7.95 -8.60
N PHE A 190 -7.01 7.93 -7.70
CA PHE A 190 -6.30 6.73 -7.24
C PHE A 190 -6.89 6.24 -5.93
N ASP A 191 -7.45 5.03 -5.88
CA ASP A 191 -7.93 4.40 -4.64
C ASP A 191 -6.82 3.55 -3.99
N GLY A 192 -6.31 2.59 -4.72
CA GLY A 192 -5.33 1.61 -4.30
C GLY A 192 -5.06 0.57 -5.39
N PHE A 193 -4.16 -0.32 -5.10
CA PHE A 193 -3.94 -1.56 -5.84
C PHE A 193 -3.25 -2.59 -4.96
N SER A 194 -3.30 -3.83 -5.37
CA SER A 194 -2.53 -4.93 -4.80
C SER A 194 -1.58 -5.55 -5.80
N GLY A 195 -0.58 -6.27 -5.31
CA GLY A 195 0.41 -6.93 -6.14
C GLY A 195 1.42 -7.72 -5.33
N TRP A 196 2.48 -8.15 -5.98
CA TRP A 196 3.53 -8.95 -5.37
C TRP A 196 4.91 -8.32 -5.65
N ALA A 197 5.70 -8.14 -4.62
CA ALA A 197 7.10 -7.79 -4.75
C ALA A 197 7.92 -9.08 -4.83
N ASP A 198 8.76 -9.20 -5.89
CA ASP A 198 9.57 -10.38 -6.23
C ASP A 198 8.77 -11.70 -6.31
N GLY A 199 7.46 -11.61 -6.58
CA GLY A 199 6.56 -12.76 -6.56
C GLY A 199 6.37 -13.43 -5.20
N LYS A 200 6.97 -12.89 -4.13
CA LYS A 200 7.03 -13.48 -2.80
C LYS A 200 6.30 -12.65 -1.74
N TYR A 201 6.43 -11.34 -1.77
CA TYR A 201 5.89 -10.45 -0.75
C TYR A 201 4.60 -9.80 -1.23
N PRO A 202 3.42 -10.17 -0.66
CA PRO A 202 2.18 -9.51 -1.01
C PRO A 202 2.19 -8.07 -0.53
N LEU A 203 1.66 -7.18 -1.34
CA LEU A 203 1.57 -5.76 -1.01
C LEU A 203 0.19 -5.20 -1.32
N VAL A 204 -0.23 -4.27 -0.49
CA VAL A 204 -1.43 -3.46 -0.65
C VAL A 204 -1.01 -1.99 -0.63
N VAL A 205 -1.43 -1.24 -1.63
CA VAL A 205 -1.15 0.19 -1.74
C VAL A 205 -2.46 0.95 -1.64
N ILE A 206 -2.52 1.94 -0.78
CA ILE A 206 -3.72 2.75 -0.55
C ILE A 206 -3.43 4.24 -0.61
N ASN A 207 -4.42 5.02 -1.01
CA ASN A 207 -4.32 6.47 -1.00
C ASN A 207 -4.51 7.01 0.42
N LYS A 208 -3.47 7.68 0.94
CA LYS A 208 -3.46 8.27 2.28
C LYS A 208 -4.50 9.39 2.47
N ASN A 209 -4.89 10.06 1.37
CA ASN A 209 -5.79 11.21 1.41
C ASN A 209 -7.28 10.86 1.59
N TYR A 210 -7.63 9.58 1.63
CA TYR A 210 -9.01 9.16 1.83
C TYR A 210 -9.39 9.11 3.32
N PRO A 211 -10.71 9.28 3.62
CA PRO A 211 -11.26 9.02 4.95
C PRO A 211 -10.94 7.61 5.43
N VAL A 212 -10.91 7.44 6.74
CA VAL A 212 -10.51 6.18 7.40
C VAL A 212 -11.36 5.01 6.92
N GLU A 213 -12.68 5.16 6.85
CA GLU A 213 -13.62 4.12 6.43
C GLU A 213 -13.32 3.65 4.99
N ARG A 214 -12.94 4.59 4.12
CA ARG A 214 -12.58 4.25 2.74
C ARG A 214 -11.22 3.55 2.65
N LYS A 215 -10.23 3.96 3.45
CA LYS A 215 -8.94 3.27 3.52
C LYS A 215 -9.12 1.82 3.96
N ARG A 216 -9.90 1.57 5.01
CA ARG A 216 -10.23 0.23 5.51
C ARG A 216 -10.87 -0.64 4.44
N LEU A 217 -11.93 -0.13 3.81
CA LEU A 217 -12.63 -0.85 2.76
C LEU A 217 -11.73 -1.13 1.56
N THR A 218 -10.90 -0.15 1.15
CA THR A 218 -9.96 -0.31 0.04
C THR A 218 -8.88 -1.34 0.38
N ALA A 219 -8.27 -1.27 1.56
CA ALA A 219 -7.24 -2.24 1.97
C ALA A 219 -7.76 -3.68 1.95
N LEU A 220 -8.97 -3.92 2.46
CA LEU A 220 -9.59 -5.24 2.45
C LEU A 220 -10.09 -5.65 1.06
N HIS A 221 -10.49 -4.71 0.22
CA HIS A 221 -10.81 -5.00 -1.16
C HIS A 221 -9.58 -5.46 -1.95
N GLU A 222 -8.44 -4.78 -1.76
CA GLU A 222 -7.17 -5.19 -2.37
C GLU A 222 -6.66 -6.52 -1.78
N LEU A 223 -6.93 -6.79 -0.51
CA LEU A 223 -6.72 -8.10 0.08
C LEU A 223 -7.54 -9.18 -0.63
N GLY A 224 -8.78 -8.89 -1.00
CA GLY A 224 -9.62 -9.80 -1.78
C GLY A 224 -8.96 -10.21 -3.10
N HIS A 225 -8.35 -9.27 -3.83
CA HIS A 225 -7.59 -9.56 -5.05
C HIS A 225 -6.34 -10.43 -4.82
N LEU A 226 -5.70 -10.31 -3.65
CA LEU A 226 -4.52 -11.11 -3.30
C LEU A 226 -4.86 -12.55 -2.89
N LEU A 227 -6.00 -12.75 -2.20
CA LEU A 227 -6.30 -14.01 -1.56
C LEU A 227 -7.31 -14.89 -2.30
N LEU A 228 -8.30 -14.28 -2.98
CA LEU A 228 -9.40 -15.01 -3.59
C LEU A 228 -8.99 -15.63 -4.92
N LYS A 229 -9.32 -16.91 -5.07
CA LYS A 229 -9.17 -17.63 -6.32
C LYS A 229 -10.50 -17.63 -7.05
N PHE A 230 -10.62 -16.86 -8.12
CA PHE A 230 -11.86 -16.73 -8.88
C PHE A 230 -12.01 -17.83 -9.93
N ASP A 231 -13.26 -18.26 -10.17
CA ASP A 231 -13.58 -19.14 -11.27
C ASP A 231 -13.34 -18.47 -12.61
N ALA A 232 -12.80 -19.21 -13.59
CA ALA A 232 -12.43 -18.67 -14.88
C ALA A 232 -13.62 -18.12 -15.71
N SER A 233 -14.85 -18.48 -15.36
CA SER A 233 -16.06 -17.98 -16.01
C SER A 233 -16.46 -16.58 -15.58
N LEU A 234 -15.89 -16.05 -14.48
CA LEU A 234 -16.23 -14.74 -13.95
C LEU A 234 -15.59 -13.60 -14.76
N GLY A 235 -16.42 -12.64 -15.15
CA GLY A 235 -15.94 -11.41 -15.77
C GLY A 235 -15.34 -10.45 -14.75
N GLN A 236 -14.47 -9.53 -15.21
CA GLN A 236 -13.80 -8.54 -14.35
C GLN A 236 -14.75 -7.73 -13.47
N ARG A 237 -15.95 -7.38 -13.99
CA ARG A 237 -16.97 -6.65 -13.20
C ARG A 237 -17.50 -7.45 -12.01
N ASP A 238 -17.62 -8.75 -12.16
CA ASP A 238 -18.14 -9.61 -11.11
C ASP A 238 -17.04 -9.90 -10.08
N ILE A 239 -15.79 -10.08 -10.50
CA ILE A 239 -14.62 -10.13 -9.61
C ILE A 239 -14.57 -8.88 -8.73
N GLU A 240 -14.70 -7.68 -9.31
CA GLU A 240 -14.72 -6.43 -8.55
C GLU A 240 -15.84 -6.39 -7.49
N LYS A 241 -17.06 -6.82 -7.86
CA LYS A 241 -18.18 -6.88 -6.90
C LYS A 241 -17.91 -7.88 -5.77
N LEU A 242 -17.32 -9.03 -6.10
CA LEU A 242 -16.98 -10.05 -5.12
C LEU A 242 -15.87 -9.59 -4.17
N CYS A 243 -14.87 -8.82 -4.65
CA CYS A 243 -13.87 -8.19 -3.80
C CYS A 243 -14.48 -7.12 -2.88
N PHE A 244 -15.44 -6.31 -3.35
CA PHE A 244 -16.18 -5.40 -2.47
C PHE A 244 -17.01 -6.13 -1.44
N ARG A 245 -17.67 -7.23 -1.84
CA ARG A 245 -18.41 -8.08 -0.90
C ARG A 245 -17.48 -8.67 0.15
N PHE A 246 -16.29 -9.14 -0.25
CA PHE A 246 -15.26 -9.64 0.65
C PHE A 246 -14.85 -8.56 1.66
N ALA A 247 -14.53 -7.35 1.19
CA ALA A 247 -14.15 -6.24 2.07
C ALA A 247 -15.25 -5.89 3.09
N GLY A 248 -16.50 -5.81 2.64
CA GLY A 248 -17.65 -5.58 3.51
C GLY A 248 -17.87 -6.72 4.50
N ALA A 249 -17.66 -7.97 4.08
CA ALA A 249 -17.78 -9.15 4.93
C ALA A 249 -16.67 -9.24 5.98
N MET A 250 -15.45 -8.82 5.64
CA MET A 250 -14.33 -8.72 6.59
C MET A 250 -14.58 -7.66 7.66
N LEU A 251 -15.08 -6.47 7.26
CA LEU A 251 -15.40 -5.39 8.23
C LEU A 251 -16.58 -5.72 9.11
N MET A 252 -17.56 -6.44 8.58
CA MET A 252 -18.80 -6.75 9.27
C MET A 252 -19.33 -8.12 8.82
N PRO A 253 -18.85 -9.22 9.44
CA PRO A 253 -19.27 -10.58 9.10
C PRO A 253 -20.79 -10.75 9.13
N ARG A 254 -21.31 -11.72 8.36
CA ARG A 254 -22.78 -11.95 8.23
C ARG A 254 -23.47 -12.09 9.58
N GLU A 255 -22.86 -12.82 10.49
CA GLU A 255 -23.43 -13.05 11.83
C GLU A 255 -23.52 -11.74 12.60
N THR A 256 -22.43 -10.99 12.71
CA THR A 256 -22.39 -9.67 13.35
C THR A 256 -23.36 -8.70 12.69
N PHE A 257 -23.42 -8.67 11.34
CA PHE A 257 -24.35 -7.80 10.63
C PHE A 257 -25.82 -8.05 10.99
N LYS A 258 -26.20 -9.34 11.09
CA LYS A 258 -27.56 -9.72 11.49
C LYS A 258 -27.85 -9.49 12.98
N MET A 259 -26.83 -9.54 13.82
CA MET A 259 -26.98 -9.19 15.25
C MET A 259 -27.28 -7.69 15.40
N GLU A 260 -26.58 -6.84 14.64
CA GLU A 260 -26.74 -5.37 14.71
C GLU A 260 -28.04 -4.87 14.05
N LEU A 261 -28.39 -5.37 12.87
CA LEU A 261 -29.49 -4.85 12.05
C LEU A 261 -30.71 -5.78 11.93
N GLY A 262 -30.60 -7.02 12.42
CA GLY A 262 -31.64 -8.04 12.22
C GLY A 262 -31.54 -8.74 10.87
N ALA A 263 -32.45 -9.73 10.65
CA ALA A 263 -32.43 -10.57 9.45
C ALA A 263 -33.14 -9.94 8.25
N GLU A 264 -34.22 -9.20 8.48
CA GLU A 264 -35.01 -8.53 7.44
C GLU A 264 -35.47 -7.15 7.93
N ARG A 265 -35.32 -6.15 7.08
CA ARG A 265 -35.70 -4.76 7.41
C ARG A 265 -36.37 -4.09 6.22
N SER A 266 -37.51 -3.48 6.46
CA SER A 266 -38.22 -2.61 5.50
C SER A 266 -37.70 -1.17 5.56
N ARG A 267 -37.09 -0.75 6.69
CA ARG A 267 -36.51 0.57 6.91
C ARG A 267 -35.32 0.44 7.87
N ILE A 268 -34.30 1.27 7.68
CA ILE A 268 -33.16 1.43 8.59
C ILE A 268 -33.05 2.93 8.86
N ALA A 269 -33.00 3.34 10.13
CA ALA A 269 -32.85 4.74 10.49
C ALA A 269 -31.38 5.19 10.28
N VAL A 270 -31.19 6.43 9.87
CA VAL A 270 -29.83 6.98 9.63
C VAL A 270 -28.97 6.90 10.90
N VAL A 271 -29.56 7.09 12.07
CA VAL A 271 -28.85 7.01 13.36
C VAL A 271 -28.31 5.59 13.65
N GLU A 272 -29.00 4.54 13.20
CA GLU A 272 -28.51 3.16 13.29
C GLU A 272 -27.27 2.98 12.41
N LEU A 273 -27.30 3.51 11.18
CA LEU A 273 -26.17 3.46 10.25
C LEU A 273 -24.97 4.25 10.78
N ILE A 274 -25.20 5.41 11.40
CA ILE A 274 -24.14 6.21 12.03
C ILE A 274 -23.48 5.43 13.17
N SER A 275 -24.27 4.84 14.07
CA SER A 275 -23.73 4.03 15.17
C SER A 275 -22.86 2.86 14.68
N ILE A 276 -23.30 2.16 13.63
CA ILE A 276 -22.52 1.10 13.01
C ILE A 276 -21.24 1.64 12.36
N LYS A 277 -21.32 2.77 11.66
CA LYS A 277 -20.14 3.43 11.06
C LYS A 277 -19.11 3.76 12.12
N GLU A 278 -19.50 4.37 13.22
CA GLU A 278 -18.63 4.77 14.32
C GLU A 278 -18.03 3.57 15.06
N THR A 279 -18.74 2.45 15.13
CA THR A 279 -18.26 1.23 15.76
C THR A 279 -17.33 0.42 14.86
N TYR A 280 -17.74 0.18 13.61
CA TYR A 280 -17.06 -0.76 12.72
C TYR A 280 -16.13 -0.10 11.68
N GLY A 281 -16.12 1.23 11.58
CA GLY A 281 -15.33 1.95 10.60
C GLY A 281 -15.68 1.59 9.15
N ILE A 282 -16.97 1.48 8.87
CA ILE A 282 -17.54 1.18 7.56
C ILE A 282 -18.54 2.28 7.16
N SER A 283 -18.45 2.80 5.92
CA SER A 283 -19.33 3.89 5.48
C SER A 283 -20.80 3.48 5.39
N LEU A 284 -21.73 4.43 5.53
CA LEU A 284 -23.17 4.19 5.38
C LEU A 284 -23.50 3.52 4.05
N GLN A 285 -22.83 3.95 2.99
CA GLN A 285 -23.03 3.38 1.64
C GLN A 285 -22.59 1.91 1.60
N ALA A 286 -21.48 1.56 2.26
CA ALA A 286 -21.01 0.19 2.33
C ALA A 286 -21.89 -0.69 3.23
N ILE A 287 -22.42 -0.15 4.36
CA ILE A 287 -23.40 -0.84 5.21
C ILE A 287 -24.66 -1.20 4.41
N MET A 288 -25.21 -0.22 3.68
CA MET A 288 -26.43 -0.44 2.88
C MET A 288 -26.19 -1.40 1.69
N ALA A 289 -25.00 -1.36 1.07
CA ALA A 289 -24.63 -2.34 0.07
C ALA A 289 -24.56 -3.75 0.68
N ARG A 290 -23.95 -3.89 1.85
CA ARG A 290 -23.88 -5.15 2.60
C ARG A 290 -25.26 -5.66 3.00
N ALA A 291 -26.15 -4.78 3.49
CA ALA A 291 -27.53 -5.13 3.83
C ALA A 291 -28.28 -5.74 2.63
N LYS A 292 -28.11 -5.14 1.45
CA LYS A 292 -28.67 -5.68 0.19
C LYS A 292 -28.04 -7.04 -0.16
N ASP A 293 -26.71 -7.18 -0.06
CA ASP A 293 -26.00 -8.40 -0.43
C ASP A 293 -26.32 -9.58 0.48
N LEU A 294 -26.69 -9.31 1.74
CA LEU A 294 -27.15 -10.29 2.71
C LEU A 294 -28.67 -10.54 2.68
N GLY A 295 -29.41 -9.81 1.84
CA GLY A 295 -30.87 -9.92 1.77
C GLY A 295 -31.60 -9.29 2.94
N VAL A 296 -30.92 -8.54 3.82
CA VAL A 296 -31.55 -7.82 4.95
C VAL A 296 -32.49 -6.72 4.45
N ILE A 297 -32.17 -6.10 3.33
CA ILE A 297 -33.03 -5.14 2.63
C ILE A 297 -33.22 -5.55 1.17
N THR A 298 -34.36 -5.11 0.58
CA THR A 298 -34.59 -5.32 -0.83
C THR A 298 -33.73 -4.41 -1.72
N LYS A 299 -33.53 -4.81 -2.98
CA LYS A 299 -32.85 -3.98 -3.99
C LYS A 299 -33.52 -2.60 -4.15
N HIS A 300 -34.85 -2.52 -4.00
CA HIS A 300 -35.61 -1.27 -4.09
C HIS A 300 -35.19 -0.28 -2.98
N ILE A 301 -35.13 -0.75 -1.74
CA ILE A 301 -34.69 0.06 -0.58
C ILE A 301 -33.27 0.58 -0.79
N TYR A 302 -32.36 -0.29 -1.25
CA TYR A 302 -31.00 0.12 -1.56
C TYR A 302 -30.92 1.21 -2.63
N ILE A 303 -31.67 1.07 -3.75
CA ILE A 303 -31.71 2.08 -4.81
C ILE A 303 -32.23 3.42 -4.28
N ASN A 304 -33.29 3.41 -3.45
CA ASN A 304 -33.84 4.63 -2.84
C ASN A 304 -32.81 5.32 -1.93
N PHE A 305 -32.11 4.54 -1.10
CA PHE A 305 -31.00 5.06 -0.30
C PHE A 305 -29.91 5.70 -1.18
N CYS A 306 -29.49 5.04 -2.27
CA CYS A 306 -28.49 5.58 -3.20
C CYS A 306 -28.93 6.93 -3.81
N LYS A 307 -30.22 7.11 -4.09
CA LYS A 307 -30.76 8.39 -4.58
C LYS A 307 -30.72 9.48 -3.50
N GLN A 308 -31.05 9.12 -2.26
CA GLN A 308 -31.05 10.05 -1.14
C GLN A 308 -29.65 10.52 -0.79
N ILE A 309 -28.65 9.61 -0.76
CA ILE A 309 -27.26 9.95 -0.42
C ILE A 309 -26.47 10.57 -1.58
N ALA A 310 -27.04 10.65 -2.80
CA ALA A 310 -26.32 11.09 -4.01
C ALA A 310 -25.74 12.49 -3.91
N HIS A 311 -26.36 13.40 -3.15
CA HIS A 311 -25.90 14.77 -2.90
C HIS A 311 -24.87 14.86 -1.76
N ASN A 312 -24.77 13.83 -0.91
CA ASN A 312 -23.80 13.77 0.20
C ASN A 312 -23.01 12.45 0.19
N ARG A 313 -22.35 12.14 -0.93
CA ARG A 313 -21.56 10.91 -1.06
C ARG A 313 -20.34 10.86 -0.15
N LYS A 314 -19.91 11.99 0.40
CA LYS A 314 -18.82 12.07 1.39
C LYS A 314 -19.30 11.78 2.81
N GLU A 315 -20.62 11.66 3.00
CA GLU A 315 -21.24 11.43 4.30
C GLU A 315 -20.89 12.51 5.34
N GLU A 316 -20.77 13.77 4.91
CA GLU A 316 -20.48 14.91 5.77
C GLU A 316 -21.63 15.09 6.78
N GLY A 317 -21.30 15.18 8.07
CA GLY A 317 -22.29 15.26 9.15
C GLY A 317 -23.02 13.97 9.50
N LEU A 318 -22.58 12.83 8.94
CA LEU A 318 -23.18 11.51 9.17
C LEU A 318 -22.23 10.59 9.97
N GLY A 319 -21.78 11.07 11.14
CA GLY A 319 -20.87 10.35 12.02
C GLY A 319 -19.46 10.20 11.47
N GLU A 320 -18.51 9.88 12.35
CA GLU A 320 -17.09 9.72 12.01
C GLU A 320 -16.48 8.58 12.82
N TYR A 321 -15.73 7.70 12.15
CA TYR A 321 -14.97 6.67 12.82
C TYR A 321 -13.66 7.24 13.35
N CYS A 322 -13.50 7.25 14.67
CA CYS A 322 -12.33 7.82 15.36
C CYS A 322 -11.16 6.83 15.50
N GLY A 323 -11.27 5.62 14.94
CA GLY A 323 -10.21 4.62 15.01
C GLY A 323 -8.97 5.02 14.21
N ARG A 324 -7.83 4.49 14.60
CA ARG A 324 -6.53 4.74 13.96
C ARG A 324 -6.33 3.75 12.82
N GLU A 325 -5.98 4.25 11.61
CA GLU A 325 -5.80 3.42 10.44
C GLU A 325 -4.57 3.88 9.66
N ARG A 326 -3.40 3.34 10.03
CA ARG A 326 -2.12 3.67 9.39
C ARG A 326 -1.07 2.58 9.58
N SER A 327 -0.12 2.53 8.65
CA SER A 327 1.06 1.66 8.72
C SER A 327 2.10 2.26 9.65
N GLU A 328 2.53 1.50 10.66
CA GLU A 328 3.61 1.89 11.58
C GLU A 328 4.75 0.86 11.63
N ARG A 329 4.55 -0.35 11.12
CA ARG A 329 5.52 -1.45 11.23
C ARG A 329 6.89 -1.09 10.66
N PHE A 330 6.95 -0.46 9.49
CA PHE A 330 8.23 0.00 8.93
C PHE A 330 8.98 0.95 9.87
N THR A 331 8.27 1.93 10.43
CA THR A 331 8.85 2.91 11.36
C THR A 331 9.32 2.25 12.65
N GLN A 332 8.53 1.32 13.20
CA GLN A 332 8.89 0.55 14.38
C GLN A 332 10.13 -0.31 14.15
N LEU A 333 10.20 -1.03 13.03
CA LEU A 333 11.38 -1.83 12.68
C LEU A 333 12.62 -0.96 12.46
N LEU A 334 12.45 0.20 11.84
CA LEU A 334 13.54 1.15 11.61
C LEU A 334 14.10 1.71 12.91
N TYR A 335 13.22 2.10 13.84
CA TYR A 335 13.64 2.57 15.16
C TYR A 335 14.28 1.44 15.97
N ARG A 336 13.78 0.23 15.91
CA ARG A 336 14.40 -0.93 16.53
C ARG A 336 15.82 -1.15 16.00
N ALA A 337 16.01 -1.18 14.67
CA ALA A 337 17.32 -1.35 14.07
C ALA A 337 18.32 -0.24 14.45
N ALA A 338 17.83 0.99 14.65
CA ALA A 338 18.64 2.12 15.08
C ALA A 338 18.97 2.09 16.59
N SER A 339 18.00 1.70 17.44
CA SER A 339 18.20 1.63 18.91
C SER A 339 19.08 0.45 19.33
N GLU A 340 19.01 -0.68 18.60
CA GLU A 340 19.89 -1.84 18.78
C GLU A 340 21.27 -1.64 18.10
N GLU A 341 21.56 -0.44 17.56
CA GLU A 341 22.81 -0.08 16.86
C GLU A 341 23.15 -0.99 15.66
N ILE A 342 22.17 -1.76 15.14
CA ILE A 342 22.34 -2.62 13.96
C ILE A 342 22.63 -1.76 12.72
N ILE A 343 22.01 -0.57 12.67
CA ILE A 343 22.28 0.45 11.66
C ILE A 343 22.60 1.80 12.32
N SER A 344 23.44 2.60 11.66
CA SER A 344 23.74 3.95 12.15
C SER A 344 22.51 4.88 12.02
N MET A 345 22.42 5.91 12.86
CA MET A 345 21.40 6.97 12.76
C MET A 345 21.37 7.64 11.39
N SER A 346 22.49 7.77 10.72
CA SER A 346 22.56 8.29 9.35
C SER A 346 21.91 7.34 8.35
N LYS A 347 22.14 6.02 8.48
CA LYS A 347 21.50 5.00 7.65
C LYS A 347 20.00 4.95 7.90
N ALA A 348 19.57 4.97 9.17
CA ALA A 348 18.16 5.01 9.55
C ALA A 348 17.44 6.24 8.97
N ALA A 349 18.03 7.44 9.10
CA ALA A 349 17.50 8.65 8.49
C ALA A 349 17.43 8.57 6.94
N ASN A 350 18.36 7.83 6.31
CA ASN A 350 18.31 7.58 4.87
C ASN A 350 17.15 6.66 4.50
N LEU A 351 16.96 5.59 5.24
CA LEU A 351 15.85 4.65 5.03
C LEU A 351 14.48 5.28 5.33
N ALA A 352 14.40 6.19 6.32
CA ALA A 352 13.20 6.99 6.59
C ALA A 352 12.93 8.06 5.51
N ASN A 353 13.86 8.30 4.58
CA ASN A 353 13.85 9.43 3.64
C ASN A 353 13.74 10.79 4.36
N GLN A 354 14.37 10.92 5.54
CA GLN A 354 14.37 12.12 6.38
C GLN A 354 15.77 12.74 6.46
N LYS A 355 15.84 14.01 6.85
CA LYS A 355 17.11 14.64 7.24
C LYS A 355 17.57 14.07 8.57
N LEU A 356 18.88 13.84 8.74
CA LEU A 356 19.44 13.27 9.97
C LEU A 356 19.04 14.07 11.23
N ALA A 357 19.01 15.39 11.13
CA ALA A 357 18.61 16.26 12.27
C ALA A 357 17.13 16.06 12.66
N ALA A 358 16.23 15.89 11.67
CA ALA A 358 14.82 15.61 11.91
C ALA A 358 14.64 14.21 12.53
N PHE A 359 15.29 13.20 11.96
CA PHE A 359 15.24 11.84 12.47
C PHE A 359 15.74 11.75 13.92
N ARG A 360 16.87 12.42 14.24
CA ARG A 360 17.39 12.46 15.62
C ARG A 360 16.44 13.14 16.61
N LYS A 361 15.70 14.17 16.16
CA LYS A 361 14.73 14.86 17.02
C LYS A 361 13.52 13.97 17.34
N GLU A 362 13.10 13.15 16.38
CA GLU A 362 12.00 12.18 16.56
C GLU A 362 12.46 10.95 17.35
N PHE A 363 13.71 10.55 17.16
CA PHE A 363 14.34 9.42 17.86
C PHE A 363 14.82 9.89 19.24
N LEU A 364 13.90 9.95 20.21
CA LEU A 364 14.23 10.16 21.60
C LEU A 364 14.33 8.78 22.28
N ALA A 365 15.55 8.29 22.46
CA ALA A 365 15.79 7.10 23.28
C ALA A 365 15.57 7.45 24.77
N VAL A 366 14.87 6.56 25.46
CA VAL A 366 14.64 6.65 26.93
C VAL A 366 15.68 5.82 27.64
#